data_4978f37b10ec839f1e549a0407463a7b
#
_entry.id   4978f37b10ec839f1e549a0407463a7b
#
_cell.length_a   1.000
_cell.length_b   1.000
_cell.length_c   1.000
_cell.angle_alpha   90.00
_cell.angle_beta   90.00
_cell.angle_gamma   90.00
#
_symmetry.space_group_name_H-M   'P 1'
#
loop_
_entity.id
_entity.type
_entity.pdbx_description
1 polymer ?
#
loop_
_entity_poly.entity_id
_entity_poly.type
_entity_poly.pdbx_seq_one_letter_code
_entity_poly.pdbx_strand_id
1 'polypeptide(L)'
;MTPTSEMFDKGQVVFCPMRFSEYRTYKPYPWRVKKYSSFEWECIPMPAGPQGDNVSELDTLLMGMAKTSQHKDLAWEFLKMLSYDETTQEDIFAYSQGVSVLKDITNSKTVSRYLQEDTPGESAFKLDFFNKTMEHAIPVNKFSDYDQAMSVADSEIRRLLSTDEDIKTMVNTLQSKLDILLQN
;
A
#
# COMPACT_ATOMS: atom_id res chain seq x y z
N MET A 1 -21.12 -4.87 2.11
CA MET A 1 -20.67 -3.49 1.75
C MET A 1 -19.84 -3.62 0.49
N THR A 2 -20.11 -2.82 -0.54
CA THR A 2 -19.34 -2.85 -1.80
C THR A 2 -17.94 -2.28 -1.54
N PRO A 3 -16.84 -2.93 -1.98
CA PRO A 3 -15.50 -2.39 -1.81
C PRO A 3 -15.36 -1.01 -2.46
N THR A 4 -14.58 -0.11 -1.85
CA THR A 4 -14.37 1.25 -2.37
C THR A 4 -13.73 1.24 -3.76
N SER A 5 -12.82 0.30 -4.02
CA SER A 5 -12.21 0.10 -5.33
C SER A 5 -13.24 -0.21 -6.42
N GLU A 6 -14.25 -1.05 -6.14
CA GLU A 6 -15.31 -1.35 -7.09
C GLU A 6 -16.21 -0.12 -7.35
N MET A 7 -16.45 0.69 -6.33
CA MET A 7 -17.19 1.94 -6.48
C MET A 7 -16.41 2.98 -7.28
N PHE A 8 -15.08 3.04 -7.08
CA PHE A 8 -14.18 3.88 -7.86
C PHE A 8 -14.17 3.47 -9.33
N ASP A 9 -14.04 2.17 -9.61
CA ASP A 9 -14.08 1.61 -10.97
C ASP A 9 -15.35 2.01 -11.74
N LYS A 10 -16.44 2.16 -11.01
CA LYS A 10 -17.75 2.58 -11.56
C LYS A 10 -17.95 4.09 -11.59
N GLY A 11 -16.99 4.88 -11.14
CA GLY A 11 -17.11 6.33 -11.03
C GLY A 11 -18.13 6.81 -9.98
N GLN A 12 -18.41 6.00 -8.98
CA GLN A 12 -19.39 6.28 -7.93
C GLN A 12 -18.78 7.01 -6.72
N VAL A 13 -17.46 7.06 -6.63
CA VAL A 13 -16.71 7.79 -5.60
C VAL A 13 -15.62 8.64 -6.25
N VAL A 14 -15.35 9.80 -5.65
CA VAL A 14 -14.35 10.76 -6.16
C VAL A 14 -12.95 10.39 -5.69
N PHE A 15 -12.81 9.84 -4.47
CA PHE A 15 -11.53 9.47 -3.87
C PHE A 15 -11.52 7.99 -3.49
N CYS A 16 -10.41 7.33 -3.76
CA CYS A 16 -10.16 5.96 -3.33
C CYS A 16 -8.73 5.88 -2.76
N PRO A 17 -8.55 5.50 -1.49
CA PRO A 17 -7.24 5.16 -0.98
C PRO A 17 -6.66 4.00 -1.79
N MET A 18 -5.40 4.11 -2.20
CA MET A 18 -4.81 3.18 -3.15
C MET A 18 -3.36 2.89 -2.77
N ARG A 19 -2.96 1.64 -2.89
CA ARG A 19 -1.55 1.24 -2.81
C ARG A 19 -0.88 1.41 -4.17
N PHE A 20 0.44 1.54 -4.19
CA PHE A 20 1.19 1.62 -5.46
C PHE A 20 0.95 0.39 -6.34
N SER A 21 0.86 -0.80 -5.74
CA SER A 21 0.53 -2.03 -6.47
C SER A 21 -0.84 -1.97 -7.16
N GLU A 22 -1.83 -1.35 -6.52
CA GLU A 22 -3.16 -1.14 -7.12
C GLU A 22 -3.09 -0.12 -8.26
N TYR A 23 -2.35 0.98 -8.10
CA TYR A 23 -2.09 1.93 -9.18
C TYR A 23 -1.58 1.21 -10.44
N ARG A 24 -0.57 0.36 -10.30
CA ARG A 24 -0.02 -0.41 -11.44
C ARG A 24 -1.02 -1.39 -12.03
N THR A 25 -1.96 -1.92 -11.24
CA THR A 25 -3.05 -2.77 -11.73
C THR A 25 -4.04 -1.99 -12.59
N TYR A 26 -4.30 -0.73 -12.25
CA TYR A 26 -5.23 0.12 -13.02
C TYR A 26 -4.61 0.61 -14.32
N LYS A 27 -3.37 1.06 -14.29
CA LYS A 27 -2.72 1.73 -15.42
C LYS A 27 -2.42 0.81 -16.62
N PRO A 28 -1.87 -0.41 -16.42
CA PRO A 28 -1.65 -1.35 -17.54
C PRO A 28 -2.95 -1.83 -18.19
N TYR A 29 -4.06 -1.67 -17.50
CA TYR A 29 -5.37 -2.05 -18.00
C TYR A 29 -6.31 -0.87 -18.10
N PRO A 30 -6.03 0.14 -18.93
CA PRO A 30 -6.91 1.31 -19.11
C PRO A 30 -8.31 0.90 -19.53
N TRP A 31 -8.47 -0.28 -20.17
CA TRP A 31 -9.76 -0.86 -20.48
C TRP A 31 -10.58 -1.23 -19.22
N ARG A 32 -9.93 -1.50 -18.09
CA ARG A 32 -10.64 -1.85 -16.85
C ARG A 32 -11.40 -0.66 -16.30
N VAL A 33 -10.77 0.49 -16.28
CA VAL A 33 -11.42 1.76 -15.93
C VAL A 33 -12.37 2.19 -17.04
N LYS A 34 -11.96 2.13 -18.31
CA LYS A 34 -12.80 2.47 -19.47
C LYS A 34 -14.01 1.56 -19.62
N LYS A 35 -13.96 0.33 -19.13
CA LYS A 35 -15.09 -0.58 -19.15
C LYS A 35 -16.24 -0.12 -18.25
N TYR A 36 -15.93 0.52 -17.12
CA TYR A 36 -16.93 0.91 -16.13
C TYR A 36 -17.27 2.40 -16.16
N SER A 37 -16.29 3.23 -16.50
CA SER A 37 -16.51 4.67 -16.72
C SER A 37 -15.32 5.27 -17.49
N SER A 38 -15.59 6.30 -18.28
CA SER A 38 -14.57 7.09 -18.98
C SER A 38 -14.27 8.36 -18.21
N PHE A 39 -13.53 8.25 -17.11
CA PHE A 39 -13.07 9.41 -16.37
C PHE A 39 -11.54 9.41 -16.26
N GLU A 40 -10.97 10.59 -16.20
CA GLU A 40 -9.56 10.78 -15.90
C GLU A 40 -9.36 10.79 -14.37
N TRP A 41 -8.25 10.22 -13.90
CA TRP A 41 -7.90 10.20 -12.50
C TRP A 41 -6.39 10.33 -12.30
N GLU A 42 -6.00 10.85 -11.16
CA GLU A 42 -4.61 11.06 -10.78
C GLU A 42 -4.41 10.73 -9.30
N CYS A 43 -3.17 10.36 -8.93
CA CYS A 43 -2.81 10.14 -7.54
C CYS A 43 -2.45 11.45 -6.86
N ILE A 44 -2.97 11.62 -5.65
CA ILE A 44 -2.62 12.73 -4.75
C ILE A 44 -2.13 12.14 -3.41
N PRO A 45 -1.32 12.87 -2.62
CA PRO A 45 -0.94 12.43 -1.27
C PRO A 45 -2.17 12.19 -0.40
N MET A 46 -2.05 11.27 0.54
CA MET A 46 -3.06 11.13 1.59
C MET A 46 -3.26 12.49 2.28
N PRO A 47 -4.49 12.87 2.61
CA PRO A 47 -4.74 14.14 3.28
C PRO A 47 -4.07 14.17 4.66
N ALA A 48 -3.53 15.33 5.02
CA ALA A 48 -3.02 15.55 6.37
C ALA A 48 -4.17 15.59 7.39
N GLY A 49 -3.93 15.04 8.57
CA GLY A 49 -4.81 15.22 9.72
C GLY A 49 -4.71 16.65 10.28
N PRO A 50 -5.60 17.02 11.21
CA PRO A 50 -5.65 18.39 11.79
C PRO A 50 -4.35 18.82 12.48
N GLN A 51 -3.52 17.89 12.89
CA GLN A 51 -2.29 18.13 13.66
C GLN A 51 -1.05 17.47 13.07
N GLY A 52 -1.11 17.02 11.82
CA GLY A 52 -0.04 16.24 11.22
C GLY A 52 0.18 16.53 9.74
N ASP A 53 1.30 16.03 9.26
CA ASP A 53 1.67 16.05 7.86
C ASP A 53 0.98 14.91 7.08
N ASN A 54 1.09 14.96 5.76
CA ASN A 54 0.66 13.88 4.91
C ASN A 54 1.53 12.65 5.18
N VAL A 55 0.93 11.59 5.71
CA VAL A 55 1.62 10.35 6.04
C VAL A 55 1.01 9.22 5.24
N SER A 56 1.87 8.39 4.66
CA SER A 56 1.49 7.16 3.97
C SER A 56 2.05 5.94 4.70
N GLU A 57 1.31 4.86 4.63
CA GLU A 57 1.74 3.58 5.16
C GLU A 57 2.76 2.94 4.24
N LEU A 58 3.87 2.45 4.81
CA LEU A 58 4.86 1.65 4.11
C LEU A 58 4.65 0.17 4.45
N ASP A 59 4.27 -0.59 3.44
CA ASP A 59 4.19 -2.05 3.52
C ASP A 59 5.33 -2.67 2.71
N THR A 60 6.07 -3.60 3.32
CA THR A 60 7.23 -4.25 2.72
C THR A 60 7.12 -5.75 2.80
N LEU A 61 7.55 -6.42 1.74
CA LEU A 61 7.72 -7.87 1.76
C LEU A 61 9.05 -8.20 2.45
N LEU A 62 8.94 -8.80 3.63
CA LEU A 62 10.10 -9.27 4.38
C LEU A 62 10.37 -10.74 4.06
N MET A 63 11.63 -11.05 3.79
CA MET A 63 12.10 -12.42 3.58
C MET A 63 13.07 -12.82 4.69
N GLY A 64 12.98 -14.05 5.12
CA GLY A 64 13.84 -14.62 6.15
C GLY A 64 14.34 -16.00 5.77
N MET A 65 15.42 -16.42 6.43
CA MET A 65 15.98 -17.75 6.28
C MET A 65 15.62 -18.61 7.49
N ALA A 66 15.13 -19.82 7.24
CA ALA A 66 14.81 -20.75 8.32
C ALA A 66 16.06 -21.13 9.12
N LYS A 67 16.00 -21.05 10.45
CA LYS A 67 17.09 -21.41 11.36
C LYS A 67 17.58 -22.85 11.13
N THR A 68 16.67 -23.75 10.76
CA THR A 68 16.92 -25.18 10.53
C THR A 68 17.41 -25.53 9.14
N SER A 69 17.54 -24.53 8.24
CA SER A 69 18.04 -24.78 6.87
C SER A 69 19.42 -25.41 6.89
N GLN A 70 19.62 -26.43 6.08
CA GLN A 70 20.94 -27.08 5.86
C GLN A 70 21.75 -26.36 4.77
N HIS A 71 21.15 -25.40 4.06
CA HIS A 71 21.78 -24.67 2.95
C HIS A 71 21.78 -23.16 3.21
N LYS A 72 22.27 -22.74 4.36
CA LYS A 72 22.20 -21.33 4.79
C LYS A 72 23.00 -20.40 3.89
N ASP A 73 24.17 -20.84 3.43
CA ASP A 73 24.99 -20.02 2.56
C ASP A 73 24.30 -19.76 1.22
N LEU A 74 23.72 -20.81 0.61
CA LEU A 74 22.97 -20.67 -0.62
C LEU A 74 21.72 -19.81 -0.44
N ALA A 75 20.99 -20.00 0.66
CA ALA A 75 19.83 -19.18 0.98
C ALA A 75 20.22 -17.70 1.18
N TRP A 76 21.38 -17.45 1.79
CA TRP A 76 21.90 -16.09 1.96
C TRP A 76 22.29 -15.44 0.63
N GLU A 77 22.96 -16.16 -0.27
CA GLU A 77 23.27 -15.66 -1.62
C GLU A 77 21.99 -15.34 -2.40
N PHE A 78 20.95 -16.18 -2.28
CA PHE A 78 19.67 -15.94 -2.89
C PHE A 78 18.97 -14.69 -2.33
N LEU A 79 18.98 -14.50 -1.01
CA LEU A 79 18.42 -13.30 -0.38
C LEU A 79 19.17 -12.03 -0.82
N LYS A 80 20.49 -12.09 -0.91
CA LYS A 80 21.30 -10.97 -1.42
C LYS A 80 20.95 -10.65 -2.88
N MET A 81 20.84 -11.66 -3.72
CA MET A 81 20.45 -11.47 -5.12
C MET A 81 19.08 -10.79 -5.21
N LEU A 82 18.09 -11.29 -4.49
CA LEU A 82 16.74 -10.70 -4.50
C LEU A 82 16.69 -9.26 -3.96
N SER A 83 17.60 -8.89 -3.05
CA SER A 83 17.55 -7.58 -2.36
C SER A 83 18.49 -6.54 -2.95
N TYR A 84 19.63 -6.94 -3.51
CA TYR A 84 20.71 -6.02 -3.87
C TYR A 84 21.19 -6.14 -5.33
N ASP A 85 20.79 -7.16 -6.07
CA ASP A 85 21.15 -7.27 -7.47
C ASP A 85 20.26 -6.34 -8.31
N GLU A 86 20.88 -5.41 -9.01
CA GLU A 86 20.18 -4.35 -9.76
C GLU A 86 19.28 -4.92 -10.85
N THR A 87 19.77 -5.90 -11.59
CA THR A 87 19.00 -6.55 -12.67
C THR A 87 17.77 -7.26 -12.10
N THR A 88 17.95 -8.00 -11.01
CA THR A 88 16.85 -8.66 -10.31
C THR A 88 15.82 -7.66 -9.80
N GLN A 89 16.27 -6.52 -9.28
CA GLN A 89 15.37 -5.47 -8.80
C GLN A 89 14.62 -4.77 -9.94
N GLU A 90 15.23 -4.59 -11.11
CA GLU A 90 14.54 -4.13 -12.32
C GLU A 90 13.50 -5.15 -12.80
N ASP A 91 13.83 -6.44 -12.80
CA ASP A 91 12.90 -7.52 -13.15
C ASP A 91 11.73 -7.63 -12.16
N ILE A 92 11.99 -7.50 -10.86
CA ILE A 92 10.93 -7.44 -9.84
C ILE A 92 9.98 -6.29 -10.14
N PHE A 93 10.49 -5.12 -10.48
CA PHE A 93 9.67 -3.98 -10.86
C PHE A 93 8.87 -4.27 -12.16
N ALA A 94 9.52 -4.85 -13.17
CA ALA A 94 8.90 -5.13 -14.45
C ALA A 94 7.74 -6.14 -14.35
N TYR A 95 7.96 -7.21 -13.59
CA TYR A 95 7.05 -8.37 -13.55
C TYR A 95 6.20 -8.48 -12.29
N SER A 96 6.40 -7.60 -11.31
CA SER A 96 5.56 -7.50 -10.13
C SER A 96 4.85 -6.15 -10.07
N GLN A 97 3.99 -5.99 -9.08
CA GLN A 97 3.33 -4.70 -8.80
C GLN A 97 4.07 -3.91 -7.72
N GLY A 98 5.23 -4.40 -7.30
CA GLY A 98 6.06 -3.78 -6.27
C GLY A 98 6.97 -2.67 -6.79
N VAL A 99 7.69 -2.07 -5.86
CA VAL A 99 8.75 -1.09 -6.10
C VAL A 99 10.06 -1.67 -5.60
N SER A 100 11.16 -1.34 -6.27
CA SER A 100 12.49 -1.74 -5.82
C SER A 100 12.80 -1.19 -4.43
N VAL A 101 13.48 -1.98 -3.61
CA VAL A 101 14.05 -1.52 -2.33
C VAL A 101 15.29 -0.66 -2.53
N LEU A 102 15.86 -0.66 -3.74
CA LEU A 102 17.00 0.15 -4.11
C LEU A 102 16.53 1.48 -4.71
N LYS A 103 16.88 2.58 -4.06
CA LYS A 103 16.44 3.92 -4.47
C LYS A 103 16.92 4.29 -5.88
N ASP A 104 18.16 3.90 -6.23
CA ASP A 104 18.72 4.19 -7.54
C ASP A 104 17.99 3.43 -8.66
N ILE A 105 17.55 2.21 -8.39
CA ILE A 105 16.73 1.43 -9.32
C ILE A 105 15.35 2.06 -9.48
N THR A 106 14.71 2.44 -8.40
CA THR A 106 13.38 3.11 -8.45
C THR A 106 13.43 4.37 -9.32
N ASN A 107 14.54 5.11 -9.31
CA ASN A 107 14.74 6.33 -10.11
C ASN A 107 15.45 6.07 -11.44
N SER A 108 15.65 4.83 -11.85
CA SER A 108 16.36 4.47 -13.07
C SER A 108 15.54 4.82 -14.33
N LYS A 109 16.26 4.96 -15.45
CA LYS A 109 15.64 5.13 -16.78
C LYS A 109 14.81 3.90 -17.17
N THR A 110 15.21 2.72 -16.72
CA THR A 110 14.50 1.45 -16.97
C THR A 110 13.12 1.48 -16.31
N VAL A 111 13.06 1.83 -15.03
CA VAL A 111 11.77 1.96 -14.31
C VAL A 111 10.90 3.06 -14.91
N SER A 112 11.48 4.20 -15.26
CA SER A 112 10.74 5.28 -15.93
C SER A 112 10.15 4.82 -17.27
N ARG A 113 10.89 4.01 -18.04
CA ARG A 113 10.39 3.42 -19.28
C ARG A 113 9.23 2.46 -19.03
N TYR A 114 9.31 1.57 -18.06
CA TYR A 114 8.22 0.65 -17.72
C TYR A 114 6.95 1.42 -17.31
N LEU A 115 7.07 2.47 -16.50
CA LEU A 115 5.94 3.30 -16.13
C LEU A 115 5.31 4.01 -17.35
N GLN A 116 6.13 4.40 -18.32
CA GLN A 116 5.65 4.99 -19.57
C GLN A 116 4.95 3.95 -20.46
N GLU A 117 5.47 2.72 -20.51
CA GLU A 117 4.86 1.61 -21.23
C GLU A 117 3.55 1.17 -20.60
N ASP A 118 3.45 1.21 -19.27
CA ASP A 118 2.23 0.92 -18.50
C ASP A 118 1.09 1.91 -18.85
N THR A 119 1.42 3.11 -19.32
CA THR A 119 0.44 4.18 -19.61
C THR A 119 0.62 4.80 -21.00
N PRO A 120 0.53 4.02 -22.08
CA PRO A 120 0.74 4.53 -23.42
C PRO A 120 -0.30 5.62 -23.77
N GLY A 121 0.21 6.78 -24.20
CA GLY A 121 -0.62 7.92 -24.60
C GLY A 121 -1.15 8.78 -23.44
N GLU A 122 -0.80 8.47 -22.20
CA GLU A 122 -1.14 9.24 -21.01
C GLU A 122 0.13 9.76 -20.32
N SER A 123 -0.03 10.68 -19.37
CA SER A 123 1.09 11.09 -18.51
C SER A 123 1.52 9.92 -17.65
N ALA A 124 2.80 9.54 -17.71
CA ALA A 124 3.34 8.55 -16.81
C ALA A 124 3.22 9.00 -15.35
N PHE A 125 3.12 8.04 -14.45
CA PHE A 125 3.17 8.32 -13.02
C PHE A 125 4.43 9.14 -12.68
N LYS A 126 4.24 10.22 -11.95
CA LYS A 126 5.36 11.10 -11.57
C LYS A 126 6.12 10.45 -10.40
N LEU A 127 7.33 9.97 -10.66
CA LEU A 127 8.21 9.41 -9.62
C LEU A 127 8.50 10.41 -8.49
N ASP A 128 8.50 11.71 -8.78
CA ASP A 128 8.65 12.75 -7.75
C ASP A 128 7.55 12.68 -6.68
N PHE A 129 6.33 12.37 -7.09
CA PHE A 129 5.23 12.17 -6.15
C PHE A 129 5.51 10.96 -5.26
N PHE A 130 5.92 9.84 -5.83
CA PHE A 130 6.27 8.63 -5.09
C PHE A 130 7.43 8.88 -4.11
N ASN A 131 8.50 9.52 -4.56
CA ASN A 131 9.65 9.84 -3.73
C ASN A 131 9.27 10.72 -2.53
N LYS A 132 8.47 11.77 -2.76
CA LYS A 132 7.97 12.64 -1.69
C LYS A 132 7.09 11.87 -0.68
N THR A 133 6.23 10.99 -1.18
CA THR A 133 5.41 10.14 -0.31
C THR A 133 6.28 9.22 0.55
N MET A 134 7.35 8.65 -0.03
CA MET A 134 8.28 7.77 0.68
C MET A 134 9.11 8.49 1.75
N GLU A 135 9.38 9.79 1.60
CA GLU A 135 10.09 10.58 2.62
C GLU A 135 9.31 10.68 3.95
N HIS A 136 7.99 10.61 3.89
CA HIS A 136 7.10 10.71 5.03
C HIS A 136 6.36 9.40 5.35
N ALA A 137 6.70 8.32 4.65
CA ALA A 137 6.07 7.02 4.86
C ALA A 137 6.52 6.41 6.19
N ILE A 138 5.58 5.83 6.91
CA ILE A 138 5.84 5.12 8.16
C ILE A 138 5.58 3.62 7.99
N PRO A 139 6.47 2.76 8.50
CA PRO A 139 6.21 1.33 8.50
C PRO A 139 5.05 1.00 9.43
N VAL A 140 4.26 0.02 9.04
CA VAL A 140 3.23 -0.53 9.93
C VAL A 140 3.93 -1.24 11.08
N ASN A 141 3.79 -0.69 12.28
CA ASN A 141 4.29 -1.33 13.49
C ASN A 141 3.36 -2.48 13.89
N LYS A 142 3.76 -3.70 13.57
CA LYS A 142 3.07 -4.90 14.05
C LYS A 142 3.60 -5.25 15.44
N PHE A 143 2.69 -5.34 16.40
CA PHE A 143 2.92 -5.80 17.76
C PHE A 143 2.21 -7.13 17.98
N SER A 144 2.43 -7.80 19.10
CA SER A 144 1.65 -8.97 19.48
C SER A 144 0.16 -8.62 19.44
N ASP A 145 -0.64 -9.53 18.91
CA ASP A 145 -2.09 -9.36 18.77
C ASP A 145 -2.57 -8.21 17.88
N TYR A 146 -1.66 -7.67 17.03
CA TYR A 146 -1.99 -6.59 16.09
C TYR A 146 -3.23 -6.91 15.25
N ASP A 147 -3.29 -8.09 14.63
CA ASP A 147 -4.40 -8.47 13.75
C ASP A 147 -5.71 -8.57 14.52
N GLN A 148 -5.65 -9.02 15.78
CA GLN A 148 -6.82 -9.09 16.67
C GLN A 148 -7.28 -7.69 17.09
N ALA A 149 -6.35 -6.80 17.44
CA ALA A 149 -6.64 -5.40 17.76
C ALA A 149 -7.29 -4.68 16.56
N MET A 150 -6.76 -4.87 15.36
CA MET A 150 -7.33 -4.30 14.14
C MET A 150 -8.71 -4.84 13.82
N SER A 151 -8.96 -6.13 14.06
CA SER A 151 -10.28 -6.75 13.90
C SER A 151 -11.31 -6.16 14.87
N VAL A 152 -10.92 -5.92 16.12
CA VAL A 152 -11.76 -5.25 17.11
C VAL A 152 -12.07 -3.83 16.68
N ALA A 153 -11.06 -3.08 16.24
CA ALA A 153 -11.23 -1.69 15.76
C ALA A 153 -12.18 -1.63 14.55
N ASP A 154 -11.99 -2.47 13.54
CA ASP A 154 -12.86 -2.53 12.36
C ASP A 154 -14.30 -2.85 12.73
N SER A 155 -14.51 -3.80 13.63
CA SER A 155 -15.84 -4.18 14.12
C SER A 155 -16.56 -3.01 14.80
N GLU A 156 -15.87 -2.25 15.67
CA GLU A 156 -16.47 -1.11 16.36
C GLU A 156 -16.75 0.06 15.42
N ILE A 157 -15.85 0.32 14.47
CA ILE A 157 -16.05 1.35 13.44
C ILE A 157 -17.27 0.99 12.56
N ARG A 158 -17.40 -0.26 12.13
CA ARG A 158 -18.58 -0.72 11.36
C ARG A 158 -19.87 -0.59 12.17
N ARG A 159 -19.81 -0.89 13.46
CA ARG A 159 -20.96 -0.71 14.36
C ARG A 159 -21.37 0.75 14.44
N LEU A 160 -20.42 1.67 14.62
CA LEU A 160 -20.69 3.11 14.62
C LEU A 160 -21.35 3.58 13.32
N LEU A 161 -20.84 3.13 12.17
CA LEU A 161 -21.38 3.50 10.85
C LEU A 161 -22.80 2.96 10.59
N SER A 162 -23.25 1.99 11.39
CA SER A 162 -24.58 1.35 11.25
C SER A 162 -25.55 1.71 12.37
N THR A 163 -25.17 2.57 13.31
CA THR A 163 -25.97 2.97 14.47
C THR A 163 -25.89 4.48 14.67
N ASP A 164 -26.82 5.04 15.42
CA ASP A 164 -26.82 6.45 15.84
C ASP A 164 -26.07 6.65 17.17
N GLU A 165 -25.12 5.79 17.50
CA GLU A 165 -24.37 5.89 18.73
C GLU A 165 -23.43 7.10 18.72
N ASP A 166 -23.29 7.74 19.88
CA ASP A 166 -22.37 8.87 20.04
C ASP A 166 -20.90 8.45 19.82
N ILE A 167 -20.19 9.17 18.97
CA ILE A 167 -18.80 8.90 18.61
C ILE A 167 -17.89 8.80 19.85
N LYS A 168 -18.07 9.69 20.82
CA LYS A 168 -17.26 9.69 22.04
C LYS A 168 -17.45 8.44 22.86
N THR A 169 -18.70 7.99 22.99
CA THR A 169 -19.05 6.74 23.67
C THR A 169 -18.42 5.55 22.98
N MET A 170 -18.48 5.51 21.65
CA MET A 170 -17.87 4.43 20.87
C MET A 170 -16.35 4.41 21.02
N VAL A 171 -15.68 5.57 20.92
CA VAL A 171 -14.22 5.66 21.10
C VAL A 171 -13.79 5.16 22.47
N ASN A 172 -14.50 5.53 23.54
CA ASN A 172 -14.21 5.04 24.89
C ASN A 172 -14.41 3.52 25.00
N THR A 173 -15.44 3.00 24.34
CA THR A 173 -15.69 1.54 24.30
C THR A 173 -14.57 0.81 23.56
N LEU A 174 -14.16 1.32 22.40
CA LEU A 174 -13.06 0.78 21.63
C LEU A 174 -11.76 0.81 22.45
N GLN A 175 -11.43 1.94 23.05
CA GLN A 175 -10.23 2.06 23.91
C GLN A 175 -10.22 1.01 25.01
N SER A 176 -11.34 0.85 25.74
CA SER A 176 -11.45 -0.13 26.81
C SER A 176 -11.25 -1.57 26.32
N LYS A 177 -11.78 -1.91 25.15
CA LYS A 177 -11.60 -3.24 24.54
C LYS A 177 -10.15 -3.50 24.13
N LEU A 178 -9.49 -2.50 23.57
CA LEU A 178 -8.08 -2.60 23.18
C LEU A 178 -7.17 -2.68 24.42
N ASP A 179 -7.43 -1.91 25.46
CA ASP A 179 -6.68 -1.97 26.71
C ASP A 179 -6.73 -3.36 27.34
N ILE A 180 -7.89 -3.98 27.36
CA ILE A 180 -8.05 -5.36 27.87
C ILE A 180 -7.28 -6.37 27.01
N LEU A 181 -7.33 -6.22 25.70
CA LEU A 181 -6.66 -7.11 24.76
C LEU A 181 -5.13 -7.01 24.87
N LEU A 182 -4.60 -5.81 25.01
CA LEU A 182 -3.17 -5.54 24.99
C LEU A 182 -2.47 -5.64 26.35
N GLN A 183 -3.23 -5.86 27.42
CA GLN A 183 -2.69 -6.12 28.78
C GLN A 183 -2.36 -7.60 29.04
N ASN A 184 -2.75 -8.52 28.15
CA ASN A 184 -2.44 -9.95 28.21
C ASN A 184 -1.24 -10.28 27.34
#